data_8037ed81618c879605a828be814c40cb
#
_entry.id   8037ed81618c879605a828be814c40cb
#
_cell.length_a   1.000
_cell.length_b   1.000
_cell.length_c   1.000
_cell.angle_alpha   90.00
_cell.angle_beta   90.00
_cell.angle_gamma   90.00
#
_symmetry.space_group_name_H-M   'P 1'
#
loop_
_entity.id
_entity.type
_entity.pdbx_description
1 polymer ?
#
loop_
_entity_poly.entity_id
_entity_poly.type
_entity_poly.pdbx_seq_one_letter_code
_entity_poly.pdbx_strand_id
1 'polypeptide(L)'
;LKARKKDGFLNIISIFSFIGISLGVAVLIIVMSVMNGFRSELINKIVGFNAHITVDTYENQIQIDKVKNTNLNFIASEMILSNSGEAIIIKKDTSKGIVLRGYSRKDFPKLKIIKDKTFVGNKSNLTGNYISLGKELSFTLNLKLGDDVSIMSSSGVDTIIGSIPKKKSFTIVSLFESGLADFDNNVAFINIDTLDEFMNLSKKDRKLEVYLKDPQNIENQKEIVQKIFPNDFVYSWADTNSSLFSALKVERNVMFIILSLIIIVAAFNIISGLTILVKNKTRDIAILKSIGVLNKSIIKIFFLVGVTIGTSATLFGIILGVTFSMYVENVRKFLSDVFNISLFPEEI
;
A
#
# COMPACT_ATOMS: atom_id res chain seq x y z
N LEU A 1 -51.58 26.09 0.50
CA LEU A 1 -51.14 26.52 1.85
C LEU A 1 -49.88 27.38 1.71
N LYS A 2 -50.06 28.71 1.68
CA LYS A 2 -48.96 29.70 1.67
C LYS A 2 -48.24 29.60 3.01
N ALA A 3 -46.95 29.18 3.00
CA ALA A 3 -46.05 29.19 4.15
C ALA A 3 -46.01 30.60 4.75
N ARG A 4 -46.41 30.75 6.01
CA ARG A 4 -46.31 32.03 6.74
C ARG A 4 -44.82 32.35 6.95
N LYS A 5 -44.44 33.64 6.79
CA LYS A 5 -43.07 34.18 6.94
C LYS A 5 -42.32 33.76 8.24
N LYS A 6 -43.01 33.21 9.25
CA LYS A 6 -42.42 32.68 10.49
C LYS A 6 -41.77 31.28 10.32
N ASP A 7 -42.07 30.53 9.26
CA ASP A 7 -41.52 29.19 9.03
C ASP A 7 -40.12 29.22 8.35
N GLY A 8 -39.71 30.40 7.84
CA GLY A 8 -38.42 30.56 7.17
C GLY A 8 -37.19 30.27 8.05
N PHE A 9 -37.25 30.61 9.33
CA PHE A 9 -36.13 30.37 10.26
C PHE A 9 -36.00 28.89 10.64
N LEU A 10 -37.10 28.16 10.70
CA LEU A 10 -37.12 26.71 10.94
C LEU A 10 -36.53 25.94 9.76
N ASN A 11 -36.87 26.34 8.55
CA ASN A 11 -36.28 25.75 7.34
C ASN A 11 -34.79 25.99 7.26
N ILE A 12 -34.29 27.17 7.66
CA ILE A 12 -32.85 27.49 7.68
C ILE A 12 -32.11 26.53 8.61
N ILE A 13 -32.57 26.30 9.85
CA ILE A 13 -31.91 25.41 10.81
C ILE A 13 -31.89 23.94 10.34
N SER A 14 -33.02 23.49 9.80
CA SER A 14 -33.13 22.13 9.24
C SER A 14 -32.19 21.95 8.06
N ILE A 15 -32.04 22.96 7.21
CA ILE A 15 -31.11 22.98 6.07
C ILE A 15 -29.65 22.95 6.56
N PHE A 16 -29.29 23.77 7.58
CA PHE A 16 -27.95 23.76 8.14
C PHE A 16 -27.58 22.40 8.77
N SER A 17 -28.52 21.79 9.51
CA SER A 17 -28.33 20.44 10.07
C SER A 17 -28.17 19.40 8.95
N PHE A 18 -29.00 19.47 7.91
CA PHE A 18 -28.92 18.58 6.74
C PHE A 18 -27.57 18.72 6.02
N ILE A 19 -27.14 19.95 5.72
CA ILE A 19 -25.87 20.22 5.06
C ILE A 19 -24.70 19.75 5.93
N GLY A 20 -24.70 20.05 7.24
CA GLY A 20 -23.64 19.65 8.16
C GLY A 20 -23.44 18.15 8.23
N ILE A 21 -24.53 17.38 8.34
CA ILE A 21 -24.49 15.92 8.35
C ILE A 21 -24.04 15.38 7.00
N SER A 22 -24.64 15.88 5.93
CA SER A 22 -24.32 15.45 4.56
C SER A 22 -22.86 15.70 4.19
N LEU A 23 -22.34 16.88 4.52
CA LEU A 23 -20.93 17.22 4.29
C LEU A 23 -20.00 16.34 5.15
N GLY A 24 -20.35 16.14 6.42
CA GLY A 24 -19.57 15.26 7.31
C GLY A 24 -19.45 13.84 6.77
N VAL A 25 -20.57 13.25 6.31
CA VAL A 25 -20.58 11.91 5.71
C VAL A 25 -19.80 11.89 4.38
N ALA A 26 -19.97 12.92 3.53
CA ALA A 26 -19.27 12.99 2.26
C ALA A 26 -17.74 13.07 2.45
N VAL A 27 -17.26 13.96 3.32
CA VAL A 27 -15.83 14.12 3.65
C VAL A 27 -15.26 12.81 4.18
N LEU A 28 -16.00 12.13 5.05
CA LEU A 28 -15.62 10.84 5.61
C LEU A 28 -15.39 9.80 4.51
N ILE A 29 -16.33 9.65 3.59
CA ILE A 29 -16.23 8.69 2.47
C ILE A 29 -15.04 9.02 1.59
N ILE A 30 -14.86 10.31 1.25
CA ILE A 30 -13.75 10.76 0.40
C ILE A 30 -12.41 10.43 1.05
N VAL A 31 -12.21 10.82 2.30
CA VAL A 31 -10.95 10.59 3.02
C VAL A 31 -10.66 9.10 3.15
N MET A 32 -11.66 8.29 3.53
CA MET A 32 -11.48 6.83 3.65
C MET A 32 -11.18 6.17 2.31
N SER A 33 -11.83 6.62 1.23
CA SER A 33 -11.61 6.09 -0.11
C SER A 33 -10.18 6.38 -0.60
N VAL A 34 -9.73 7.63 -0.44
CA VAL A 34 -8.37 8.05 -0.83
C VAL A 34 -7.31 7.30 -0.02
N MET A 35 -7.48 7.22 1.30
CA MET A 35 -6.52 6.52 2.17
C MET A 35 -6.47 5.02 1.91
N ASN A 36 -7.61 4.37 1.72
CA ASN A 36 -7.64 2.94 1.38
C ASN A 36 -7.02 2.68 -0.01
N GLY A 37 -7.27 3.57 -0.98
CA GLY A 37 -6.64 3.51 -2.31
C GLY A 37 -5.12 3.64 -2.23
N PHE A 38 -4.63 4.67 -1.53
CA PHE A 38 -3.20 4.89 -1.32
C PHE A 38 -2.52 3.70 -0.63
N ARG A 39 -3.12 3.21 0.46
CA ARG A 39 -2.62 2.05 1.19
C ARG A 39 -2.56 0.79 0.31
N SER A 40 -3.61 0.53 -0.45
CA SER A 40 -3.68 -0.62 -1.35
C SER A 40 -2.59 -0.53 -2.43
N GLU A 41 -2.41 0.63 -3.03
CA GLU A 41 -1.39 0.87 -4.05
C GLU A 41 0.03 0.71 -3.48
N LEU A 42 0.29 1.28 -2.31
CA LEU A 42 1.59 1.19 -1.64
C LEU A 42 1.93 -0.26 -1.27
N ILE A 43 0.96 -1.00 -0.71
CA ILE A 43 1.14 -2.44 -0.43
C ILE A 43 1.37 -3.21 -1.73
N ASN A 44 0.60 -2.96 -2.78
CA ASN A 44 0.73 -3.65 -4.06
C ASN A 44 2.10 -3.43 -4.71
N LYS A 45 2.65 -2.22 -4.63
CA LYS A 45 4.00 -1.91 -5.12
C LYS A 45 5.07 -2.67 -4.32
N ILE A 46 5.02 -2.64 -2.99
CA ILE A 46 5.98 -3.35 -2.13
C ILE A 46 5.90 -4.86 -2.34
N VAL A 47 4.67 -5.41 -2.33
CA VAL A 47 4.39 -6.84 -2.53
C VAL A 47 4.70 -7.25 -3.97
N GLY A 48 4.56 -6.35 -4.93
CA GLY A 48 4.90 -6.61 -6.34
C GLY A 48 6.39 -6.79 -6.58
N PHE A 49 7.23 -6.15 -5.76
CA PHE A 49 8.68 -6.23 -5.87
C PHE A 49 9.31 -7.33 -5.00
N ASN A 50 8.80 -7.51 -3.78
CA ASN A 50 9.32 -8.49 -2.84
C ASN A 50 8.50 -9.77 -2.83
N ALA A 51 9.15 -10.86 -2.43
CA ALA A 51 8.43 -12.08 -2.08
C ALA A 51 7.43 -11.82 -0.94
N HIS A 52 6.30 -12.50 -0.98
CA HIS A 52 5.29 -12.34 0.06
C HIS A 52 5.74 -12.98 1.37
N ILE A 53 6.37 -14.15 1.29
CA ILE A 53 6.99 -14.85 2.42
C ILE A 53 8.37 -15.33 1.97
N THR A 54 9.35 -15.24 2.85
CA THR A 54 10.70 -15.76 2.64
C THR A 54 11.01 -16.76 3.73
N VAL A 55 11.58 -17.91 3.32
CA VAL A 55 12.09 -18.94 4.21
C VAL A 55 13.62 -18.94 4.12
N ASP A 56 14.28 -18.77 5.25
CA ASP A 56 15.72 -18.79 5.40
C ASP A 56 16.09 -20.01 6.24
N THR A 57 16.83 -20.95 5.64
CA THR A 57 17.16 -22.23 6.28
C THR A 57 18.55 -22.20 6.86
N TYR A 58 18.70 -22.65 8.10
CA TYR A 58 19.99 -22.63 8.81
C TYR A 58 20.93 -23.75 8.41
N GLU A 59 20.43 -24.97 8.20
CA GLU A 59 21.27 -26.14 8.08
C GLU A 59 21.17 -26.86 6.73
N ASN A 60 20.08 -26.77 6.04
CA ASN A 60 19.76 -27.58 4.87
C ASN A 60 19.55 -26.78 3.61
N GLN A 61 20.11 -27.27 2.52
CA GLN A 61 19.75 -26.74 1.20
C GLN A 61 18.27 -26.99 0.88
N ILE A 62 17.53 -25.95 0.51
CA ILE A 62 16.14 -26.07 0.11
C ILE A 62 16.03 -26.85 -1.20
N GLN A 63 15.31 -27.97 -1.16
CA GLN A 63 14.99 -28.76 -2.33
C GLN A 63 13.60 -28.39 -2.83
N ILE A 64 13.53 -27.53 -3.86
CA ILE A 64 12.26 -27.01 -4.42
C ILE A 64 11.30 -28.15 -4.79
N ASP A 65 11.79 -29.26 -5.31
CA ASP A 65 10.93 -30.36 -5.74
C ASP A 65 10.22 -31.04 -4.55
N LYS A 66 10.86 -31.09 -3.39
CA LYS A 66 10.20 -31.57 -2.17
C LYS A 66 9.17 -30.58 -1.65
N VAL A 67 9.47 -29.28 -1.75
CA VAL A 67 8.57 -28.20 -1.33
C VAL A 67 7.31 -28.14 -2.21
N LYS A 68 7.45 -28.36 -3.50
CA LYS A 68 6.32 -28.42 -4.44
C LYS A 68 5.33 -29.55 -4.14
N ASN A 69 5.75 -30.57 -3.47
CA ASN A 69 4.89 -31.69 -3.06
C ASN A 69 4.16 -31.44 -1.74
N THR A 70 4.31 -30.26 -1.15
CA THR A 70 3.61 -29.85 0.07
C THR A 70 2.36 -29.05 -0.21
N ASN A 71 1.58 -28.76 0.84
CA ASN A 71 0.39 -27.91 0.76
C ASN A 71 0.67 -26.47 0.30
N LEU A 72 1.96 -26.07 0.19
CA LEU A 72 2.33 -24.75 -0.36
C LEU A 72 1.82 -24.53 -1.79
N ASN A 73 1.71 -25.55 -2.62
CA ASN A 73 1.17 -25.42 -3.97
C ASN A 73 -0.27 -24.87 -4.03
N PHE A 74 -1.06 -25.06 -2.97
CA PHE A 74 -2.42 -24.55 -2.92
C PHE A 74 -2.45 -23.03 -2.71
N ILE A 75 -1.52 -22.49 -1.93
CA ILE A 75 -1.45 -21.08 -1.56
C ILE A 75 -0.45 -20.27 -2.38
N ALA A 76 0.63 -20.89 -2.87
CA ALA A 76 1.65 -20.24 -3.67
C ALA A 76 1.26 -20.14 -5.15
N SER A 77 1.55 -19.02 -5.77
CA SER A 77 1.55 -18.83 -7.23
C SER A 77 2.88 -19.21 -7.85
N GLU A 78 3.98 -18.83 -7.18
CA GLU A 78 5.35 -19.15 -7.57
C GLU A 78 6.20 -19.42 -6.32
N MET A 79 7.19 -20.29 -6.46
CA MET A 79 8.21 -20.59 -5.47
C MET A 79 9.58 -20.52 -6.13
N ILE A 80 10.44 -19.61 -5.67
CA ILE A 80 11.67 -19.23 -6.35
C ILE A 80 12.82 -19.27 -5.33
N LEU A 81 13.95 -19.85 -5.70
CA LEU A 81 15.19 -19.72 -4.93
C LEU A 81 15.89 -18.43 -5.29
N SER A 82 16.25 -17.66 -4.28
CA SER A 82 17.03 -16.44 -4.41
C SER A 82 18.21 -16.41 -3.43
N ASN A 83 19.13 -15.53 -3.71
CA ASN A 83 20.15 -15.11 -2.77
C ASN A 83 20.34 -13.61 -2.90
N SER A 84 20.94 -12.95 -1.90
CA SER A 84 21.21 -11.52 -1.96
C SER A 84 22.48 -11.16 -1.19
N GLY A 85 23.09 -10.07 -1.57
CA GLY A 85 24.24 -9.52 -0.86
C GLY A 85 24.43 -8.04 -1.18
N GLU A 86 25.10 -7.33 -0.26
CA GLU A 86 25.44 -5.92 -0.45
C GLU A 86 26.70 -5.78 -1.31
N ALA A 87 26.69 -4.79 -2.20
CA ALA A 87 27.79 -4.52 -3.08
C ALA A 87 27.89 -3.00 -3.39
N ILE A 88 28.99 -2.60 -3.97
CA ILE A 88 29.20 -1.25 -4.44
C ILE A 88 29.33 -1.30 -5.98
N ILE A 89 28.44 -0.59 -6.67
CA ILE A 89 28.58 -0.37 -8.10
C ILE A 89 29.47 0.84 -8.35
N ILE A 90 30.41 0.71 -9.28
CA ILE A 90 31.43 1.72 -9.57
C ILE A 90 31.43 2.01 -11.07
N LYS A 91 31.25 3.28 -11.41
CA LYS A 91 31.41 3.79 -12.78
C LYS A 91 32.29 5.04 -12.75
N LYS A 92 33.51 4.92 -13.29
CA LYS A 92 34.53 6.00 -13.26
C LYS A 92 34.73 6.55 -11.84
N ASP A 93 34.38 7.81 -11.61
CA ASP A 93 34.57 8.51 -10.33
C ASP A 93 33.35 8.46 -9.40
N THR A 94 32.27 7.78 -9.82
CA THR A 94 31.06 7.62 -9.02
C THR A 94 30.92 6.20 -8.51
N SER A 95 30.51 6.07 -7.24
CA SER A 95 30.21 4.78 -6.60
C SER A 95 28.94 4.88 -5.80
N LYS A 96 28.20 3.75 -5.72
CA LYS A 96 26.96 3.67 -4.98
C LYS A 96 26.78 2.30 -4.37
N GLY A 97 26.29 2.24 -3.11
CA GLY A 97 25.89 1.01 -2.47
C GLY A 97 24.61 0.46 -3.12
N ILE A 98 24.58 -0.83 -3.40
CA ILE A 98 23.45 -1.55 -3.97
C ILE A 98 23.25 -2.89 -3.29
N VAL A 99 22.04 -3.43 -3.40
CA VAL A 99 21.75 -4.83 -3.07
C VAL A 99 21.69 -5.61 -4.38
N LEU A 100 22.57 -6.61 -4.50
CA LEU A 100 22.52 -7.59 -5.57
C LEU A 100 21.54 -8.70 -5.19
N ARG A 101 20.59 -8.99 -6.06
CA ARG A 101 19.66 -10.13 -5.91
C ARG A 101 19.93 -11.14 -7.02
N GLY A 102 20.12 -12.38 -6.64
CA GLY A 102 20.43 -13.49 -7.54
C GLY A 102 19.21 -14.37 -7.79
N TYR A 103 18.91 -14.59 -9.08
CA TYR A 103 17.86 -15.51 -9.51
C TYR A 103 18.37 -16.44 -10.60
N SER A 104 17.78 -17.64 -10.70
CA SER A 104 18.07 -18.53 -11.82
C SER A 104 17.56 -17.94 -13.14
N ARG A 105 18.19 -18.30 -14.26
CA ARG A 105 17.72 -17.91 -15.59
C ARG A 105 16.26 -18.28 -15.85
N LYS A 106 15.78 -19.39 -15.27
CA LYS A 106 14.41 -19.89 -15.45
C LYS A 106 13.40 -19.13 -14.59
N ASP A 107 13.82 -18.63 -13.44
CA ASP A 107 12.93 -18.02 -12.44
C ASP A 107 12.87 -16.50 -12.56
N PHE A 108 13.94 -15.85 -13.01
CA PHE A 108 13.98 -14.40 -13.22
C PHE A 108 12.80 -13.86 -14.05
N PRO A 109 12.42 -14.47 -15.21
CA PRO A 109 11.26 -13.99 -15.97
C PRO A 109 9.91 -14.18 -15.29
N LYS A 110 9.84 -14.97 -14.20
CA LYS A 110 8.60 -15.19 -13.44
C LYS A 110 8.30 -14.07 -12.45
N LEU A 111 9.31 -13.30 -12.07
CA LEU A 111 9.14 -12.15 -11.18
C LEU A 111 8.11 -11.19 -11.76
N LYS A 112 7.17 -10.71 -10.92
CA LYS A 112 6.10 -9.82 -11.36
C LYS A 112 6.64 -8.57 -12.05
N ILE A 113 7.67 -7.95 -11.46
CA ILE A 113 8.33 -6.77 -12.01
C ILE A 113 8.92 -7.00 -13.40
N ILE A 114 9.37 -8.22 -13.71
CA ILE A 114 9.94 -8.55 -15.00
C ILE A 114 8.87 -8.85 -16.05
N LYS A 115 7.67 -9.23 -15.62
CA LYS A 115 6.52 -9.46 -16.51
C LYS A 115 5.90 -8.15 -17.00
N ASP A 116 6.00 -7.08 -16.21
CA ASP A 116 5.36 -5.79 -16.48
C ASP A 116 5.98 -5.04 -17.67
N LYS A 117 5.25 -4.04 -18.20
CA LYS A 117 5.64 -3.25 -19.38
C LYS A 117 6.84 -2.33 -19.12
N THR A 118 7.14 -2.07 -17.87
CA THR A 118 8.24 -1.22 -17.41
C THR A 118 9.63 -1.85 -17.51
N PHE A 119 9.71 -3.07 -18.04
CA PHE A 119 10.97 -3.77 -18.23
C PHE A 119 11.50 -3.57 -19.67
N VAL A 120 12.76 -3.09 -19.78
CA VAL A 120 13.43 -2.86 -21.06
C VAL A 120 14.67 -3.76 -21.18
N GLY A 121 14.81 -4.45 -22.31
CA GLY A 121 15.96 -5.32 -22.58
C GLY A 121 15.61 -6.80 -22.59
N ASN A 122 16.61 -7.67 -22.40
CA ASN A 122 16.47 -9.12 -22.56
C ASN A 122 16.17 -9.82 -21.23
N LYS A 123 14.92 -10.29 -21.07
CA LYS A 123 14.45 -11.02 -19.87
C LYS A 123 15.11 -12.38 -19.66
N SER A 124 15.60 -13.01 -20.73
CA SER A 124 16.11 -14.39 -20.69
C SER A 124 17.62 -14.49 -20.56
N ASN A 125 18.33 -13.35 -20.54
CA ASN A 125 19.80 -13.34 -20.65
C ASN A 125 20.50 -13.03 -19.31
N LEU A 126 19.87 -13.34 -18.19
CA LEU A 126 20.52 -13.19 -16.88
C LEU A 126 21.44 -14.39 -16.63
N THR A 127 22.58 -14.42 -17.31
CA THR A 127 23.59 -15.51 -17.22
C THR A 127 25.00 -14.93 -17.14
N GLY A 128 25.92 -15.63 -16.51
CA GLY A 128 27.32 -15.21 -16.44
C GLY A 128 27.46 -13.79 -15.85
N ASN A 129 28.18 -12.93 -16.57
CA ASN A 129 28.48 -11.57 -16.11
C ASN A 129 27.47 -10.52 -16.61
N TYR A 130 26.21 -10.91 -16.77
CA TYR A 130 25.14 -9.99 -17.14
C TYR A 130 24.37 -9.49 -15.91
N ILE A 131 23.96 -8.22 -15.95
CA ILE A 131 23.26 -7.54 -14.86
C ILE A 131 22.03 -6.81 -15.39
N SER A 132 20.96 -6.81 -14.58
CA SER A 132 19.78 -5.96 -14.76
C SER A 132 19.77 -4.88 -13.69
N LEU A 133 19.66 -3.62 -14.08
CA LEU A 133 19.68 -2.47 -13.16
C LEU A 133 18.29 -1.83 -13.05
N GLY A 134 18.01 -1.21 -11.90
CA GLY A 134 16.89 -0.30 -11.79
C GLY A 134 17.09 0.95 -12.64
N LYS A 135 16.00 1.47 -13.19
CA LYS A 135 16.02 2.64 -14.11
C LYS A 135 16.62 3.87 -13.44
N GLU A 136 16.27 4.16 -12.19
CA GLU A 136 16.81 5.28 -11.42
C GLU A 136 18.32 5.14 -11.16
N LEU A 137 18.77 3.92 -10.85
CA LEU A 137 20.21 3.65 -10.69
C LEU A 137 20.99 3.88 -11.99
N SER A 138 20.42 3.42 -13.11
CA SER A 138 20.97 3.63 -14.45
C SER A 138 21.06 5.13 -14.77
N PHE A 139 20.02 5.90 -14.48
CA PHE A 139 20.00 7.34 -14.68
C PHE A 139 21.02 8.06 -13.80
N THR A 140 21.05 7.77 -12.50
CA THR A 140 21.97 8.37 -11.51
C THR A 140 23.44 8.18 -11.89
N LEU A 141 23.79 7.01 -12.44
CA LEU A 141 25.16 6.69 -12.82
C LEU A 141 25.45 6.93 -14.32
N ASN A 142 24.50 7.50 -15.05
CA ASN A 142 24.57 7.72 -16.51
C ASN A 142 25.01 6.44 -17.26
N LEU A 143 24.29 5.34 -16.99
CA LEU A 143 24.52 4.01 -17.56
C LEU A 143 23.44 3.69 -18.60
N LYS A 144 23.81 2.93 -19.62
CA LYS A 144 22.92 2.50 -20.71
C LYS A 144 22.98 0.98 -20.91
N LEU A 145 22.02 0.44 -21.61
CA LEU A 145 22.07 -0.95 -22.08
C LEU A 145 23.35 -1.19 -22.89
N GLY A 146 24.04 -2.27 -22.59
CA GLY A 146 25.31 -2.65 -23.21
C GLY A 146 26.56 -2.06 -22.58
N ASP A 147 26.41 -1.13 -21.62
CA ASP A 147 27.56 -0.62 -20.87
C ASP A 147 28.11 -1.65 -19.90
N ASP A 148 29.41 -1.59 -19.66
CA ASP A 148 30.08 -2.34 -18.62
C ASP A 148 30.22 -1.53 -17.33
N VAL A 149 29.94 -2.17 -16.21
CA VAL A 149 30.05 -1.59 -14.87
C VAL A 149 30.83 -2.52 -13.95
N SER A 150 31.66 -1.93 -13.10
CA SER A 150 32.41 -2.68 -12.09
C SER A 150 31.59 -2.77 -10.80
N ILE A 151 31.49 -3.97 -10.25
CA ILE A 151 30.86 -4.22 -8.95
C ILE A 151 31.91 -4.73 -7.99
N MET A 152 31.90 -4.19 -6.78
CA MET A 152 32.75 -4.58 -5.68
C MET A 152 31.89 -5.23 -4.59
N SER A 153 32.23 -6.44 -4.20
CA SER A 153 31.55 -7.19 -3.15
C SER A 153 31.87 -6.64 -1.76
N SER A 154 30.89 -6.64 -0.86
CA SER A 154 31.15 -6.42 0.56
C SER A 154 31.92 -7.56 1.19
N SER A 155 31.78 -8.78 0.65
CA SER A 155 32.55 -9.97 1.05
C SER A 155 33.87 -10.02 0.30
N GLY A 156 34.96 -10.21 1.03
CA GLY A 156 36.28 -10.24 0.45
C GLY A 156 36.92 -11.65 0.42
N VAL A 157 38.11 -11.71 -0.10
CA VAL A 157 39.02 -12.89 0.10
C VAL A 157 39.90 -12.55 1.29
N ASP A 158 39.87 -13.39 2.30
CA ASP A 158 40.74 -13.23 3.47
C ASP A 158 42.18 -13.48 3.09
N THR A 159 43.00 -12.49 3.36
CA THR A 159 44.46 -12.54 3.14
C THR A 159 45.19 -12.32 4.46
N ILE A 160 46.50 -12.60 4.48
CA ILE A 160 47.36 -12.39 5.65
C ILE A 160 47.32 -10.93 6.15
N ILE A 161 47.01 -9.98 5.26
CA ILE A 161 46.98 -8.55 5.55
C ILE A 161 45.56 -7.98 5.68
N GLY A 162 44.54 -8.84 5.69
CA GLY A 162 43.10 -8.45 5.80
C GLY A 162 42.27 -8.98 4.67
N SER A 163 40.95 -8.64 4.70
CA SER A 163 40.01 -9.06 3.66
C SER A 163 40.05 -8.06 2.48
N ILE A 164 40.32 -8.56 1.29
CA ILE A 164 40.35 -7.77 0.05
C ILE A 164 39.05 -7.98 -0.69
N PRO A 165 38.22 -6.91 -0.93
CA PRO A 165 36.96 -7.02 -1.66
C PRO A 165 37.16 -7.57 -3.08
N LYS A 166 36.29 -8.49 -3.50
CA LYS A 166 36.27 -8.94 -4.90
C LYS A 166 35.69 -7.84 -5.79
N LYS A 167 36.30 -7.66 -6.97
CA LYS A 167 35.80 -6.77 -8.00
C LYS A 167 35.56 -7.56 -9.29
N LYS A 168 34.36 -7.37 -9.90
CA LYS A 168 33.99 -8.05 -11.14
C LYS A 168 33.27 -7.07 -12.07
N SER A 169 33.51 -7.19 -13.39
CA SER A 169 32.79 -6.41 -14.40
C SER A 169 31.54 -7.15 -14.86
N PHE A 170 30.46 -6.38 -15.05
CA PHE A 170 29.17 -6.87 -15.54
C PHE A 170 28.68 -5.99 -16.68
N THR A 171 28.07 -6.61 -17.70
CA THR A 171 27.43 -5.92 -18.82
C THR A 171 25.93 -5.76 -18.56
N ILE A 172 25.41 -4.56 -18.74
CA ILE A 172 24.00 -4.23 -18.53
C ILE A 172 23.16 -4.77 -19.68
N VAL A 173 22.30 -5.75 -19.41
CA VAL A 173 21.44 -6.39 -20.44
C VAL A 173 19.97 -5.96 -20.36
N SER A 174 19.59 -5.35 -19.26
CA SER A 174 18.21 -4.90 -19.06
C SER A 174 18.08 -3.85 -17.96
N LEU A 175 17.00 -3.07 -18.04
CA LEU A 175 16.60 -2.09 -17.05
C LEU A 175 15.17 -2.42 -16.59
N PHE A 176 14.91 -2.32 -15.30
CA PHE A 176 13.58 -2.49 -14.71
C PHE A 176 13.12 -1.22 -13.99
N GLU A 177 11.82 -1.07 -13.86
CA GLU A 177 11.18 0.02 -13.13
C GLU A 177 10.08 -0.56 -12.24
N SER A 178 10.26 -0.48 -10.91
CA SER A 178 9.32 -1.00 -9.93
C SER A 178 8.22 0.00 -9.58
N GLY A 179 8.42 1.26 -9.91
CA GLY A 179 7.62 2.39 -9.44
C GLY A 179 7.86 2.75 -7.97
N LEU A 180 8.93 2.23 -7.36
CA LEU A 180 9.44 2.63 -6.05
C LEU A 180 10.89 3.09 -6.23
N ALA A 181 11.12 4.41 -6.16
CA ALA A 181 12.42 5.00 -6.41
C ALA A 181 13.55 4.38 -5.56
N ASP A 182 13.27 3.99 -4.33
CA ASP A 182 14.24 3.34 -3.45
C ASP A 182 14.72 1.99 -3.99
N PHE A 183 13.82 1.17 -4.55
CA PHE A 183 14.20 -0.11 -5.15
C PHE A 183 14.91 0.10 -6.47
N ASP A 184 14.38 0.98 -7.33
CA ASP A 184 14.95 1.26 -8.65
C ASP A 184 16.33 1.91 -8.56
N ASN A 185 16.64 2.50 -7.41
CA ASN A 185 17.91 3.19 -7.17
C ASN A 185 18.95 2.31 -6.45
N ASN A 186 18.51 1.27 -5.73
CA ASN A 186 19.39 0.52 -4.82
C ASN A 186 19.47 -0.97 -5.11
N VAL A 187 18.71 -1.51 -6.09
CA VAL A 187 18.71 -2.95 -6.38
C VAL A 187 19.18 -3.25 -7.78
N ALA A 188 19.91 -4.35 -7.92
CA ALA A 188 20.29 -4.93 -9.21
C ALA A 188 20.13 -6.45 -9.19
N PHE A 189 19.84 -7.05 -10.36
CA PHE A 189 19.65 -8.48 -10.50
C PHE A 189 20.79 -9.11 -11.29
N ILE A 190 21.32 -10.23 -10.80
CA ILE A 190 22.30 -11.06 -11.50
C ILE A 190 21.91 -12.55 -11.40
N ASN A 191 22.62 -13.39 -12.12
CA ASN A 191 22.44 -14.84 -12.01
C ASN A 191 22.82 -15.33 -10.59
N ILE A 192 22.02 -16.24 -10.01
CA ILE A 192 22.20 -16.71 -8.63
C ILE A 192 23.53 -17.47 -8.44
N ASP A 193 23.93 -18.27 -9.42
CA ASP A 193 25.20 -19.00 -9.32
C ASP A 193 26.41 -18.03 -9.40
N THR A 194 26.27 -16.97 -10.22
CA THR A 194 27.27 -15.90 -10.30
C THR A 194 27.33 -15.07 -9.01
N LEU A 195 26.17 -14.83 -8.37
CA LEU A 195 26.11 -14.14 -7.08
C LEU A 195 26.80 -14.96 -5.99
N ASP A 196 26.48 -16.26 -5.89
CA ASP A 196 27.05 -17.16 -4.89
C ASP A 196 28.58 -17.19 -5.01
N GLU A 197 29.12 -17.37 -6.24
CA GLU A 197 30.55 -17.35 -6.49
C GLU A 197 31.19 -16.00 -6.13
N PHE A 198 30.53 -14.90 -6.52
CA PHE A 198 31.05 -13.54 -6.31
C PHE A 198 31.08 -13.15 -4.83
N MET A 199 30.07 -13.55 -4.06
CA MET A 199 29.91 -13.22 -2.64
C MET A 199 30.47 -14.29 -1.69
N ASN A 200 31.06 -15.39 -2.19
CA ASN A 200 31.45 -16.55 -1.41
C ASN A 200 30.31 -17.20 -0.62
N LEU A 201 29.10 -17.19 -1.20
CA LEU A 201 27.93 -17.82 -0.61
C LEU A 201 27.82 -19.28 -1.05
N SER A 202 27.22 -20.10 -0.23
CA SER A 202 26.95 -21.50 -0.55
C SER A 202 25.51 -21.69 -1.05
N LYS A 203 25.21 -22.80 -1.69
CA LYS A 203 23.83 -23.12 -2.05
C LYS A 203 22.90 -23.29 -0.84
N LYS A 204 23.44 -23.45 0.35
CA LYS A 204 22.69 -23.51 1.62
C LYS A 204 22.17 -22.14 2.03
N ASP A 205 22.87 -21.06 1.64
CA ASP A 205 22.50 -19.68 1.97
C ASP A 205 21.35 -19.16 1.09
N ARG A 206 20.90 -19.96 0.12
CA ARG A 206 19.77 -19.61 -0.74
C ARG A 206 18.47 -19.68 0.02
N LYS A 207 17.68 -18.63 -0.10
CA LYS A 207 16.35 -18.47 0.51
C LYS A 207 15.26 -18.94 -0.45
N LEU A 208 14.14 -19.41 0.11
CA LEU A 208 12.95 -19.69 -0.66
C LEU A 208 12.02 -18.47 -0.61
N GLU A 209 11.79 -17.88 -1.74
CA GLU A 209 10.80 -16.84 -1.94
C GLU A 209 9.47 -17.46 -2.36
N VAL A 210 8.42 -17.22 -1.57
CA VAL A 210 7.07 -17.72 -1.83
C VAL A 210 6.18 -16.52 -2.22
N TYR A 211 5.71 -16.55 -3.45
CA TYR A 211 4.73 -15.61 -3.98
C TYR A 211 3.33 -16.23 -3.83
N LEU A 212 2.46 -15.58 -3.10
CA LEU A 212 1.13 -16.09 -2.76
C LEU A 212 0.10 -15.72 -3.84
N LYS A 213 -0.95 -16.53 -3.98
CA LYS A 213 -2.09 -16.22 -4.85
C LYS A 213 -2.94 -15.08 -4.27
N ASP A 214 -3.08 -15.04 -2.94
CA ASP A 214 -3.77 -13.97 -2.20
C ASP A 214 -2.83 -13.42 -1.12
N PRO A 215 -2.19 -12.27 -1.34
CA PRO A 215 -1.27 -11.67 -0.38
C PRO A 215 -1.95 -10.89 0.76
N GLN A 216 -3.30 -10.75 0.75
CA GLN A 216 -3.99 -9.91 1.73
C GLN A 216 -4.01 -10.53 3.14
N ASN A 217 -3.98 -11.86 3.23
CA ASN A 217 -4.06 -12.60 4.50
C ASN A 217 -2.70 -13.17 4.92
N ILE A 218 -1.68 -12.32 4.91
CA ILE A 218 -0.27 -12.71 5.05
C ILE A 218 0.04 -13.47 6.35
N GLU A 219 -0.55 -13.05 7.48
CA GLU A 219 -0.31 -13.66 8.80
C GLU A 219 -0.71 -15.13 8.83
N ASN A 220 -1.94 -15.45 8.40
CA ASN A 220 -2.42 -16.83 8.36
C ASN A 220 -1.60 -17.70 7.40
N GLN A 221 -1.19 -17.14 6.27
CA GLN A 221 -0.40 -17.88 5.28
C GLN A 221 1.03 -18.10 5.76
N LYS A 222 1.61 -17.13 6.48
CA LYS A 222 2.90 -17.28 7.15
C LYS A 222 2.89 -18.44 8.16
N GLU A 223 1.83 -18.57 8.96
CA GLU A 223 1.68 -19.69 9.89
C GLU A 223 1.65 -21.06 9.18
N ILE A 224 1.00 -21.13 8.01
CA ILE A 224 0.99 -22.36 7.20
C ILE A 224 2.41 -22.70 6.72
N VAL A 225 3.14 -21.70 6.23
CA VAL A 225 4.53 -21.88 5.79
C VAL A 225 5.42 -22.29 6.97
N GLN A 226 5.26 -21.64 8.13
CA GLN A 226 6.03 -21.96 9.35
C GLN A 226 5.80 -23.41 9.83
N LYS A 227 4.60 -23.96 9.68
CA LYS A 227 4.30 -25.36 10.00
C LYS A 227 5.01 -26.35 9.06
N ILE A 228 5.31 -25.94 7.84
CA ILE A 228 6.04 -26.75 6.86
C ILE A 228 7.55 -26.66 7.12
N PHE A 229 8.00 -25.51 7.61
CA PHE A 229 9.40 -25.22 7.95
C PHE A 229 9.57 -24.88 9.43
N PRO A 230 9.35 -25.84 10.35
CA PRO A 230 9.27 -25.56 11.78
C PRO A 230 10.61 -25.12 12.41
N ASN A 231 11.74 -25.52 11.81
CA ASN A 231 13.08 -25.21 12.31
C ASN A 231 13.76 -24.08 11.56
N ASP A 232 13.10 -23.51 10.56
CA ASP A 232 13.65 -22.48 9.70
C ASP A 232 13.06 -21.11 10.04
N PHE A 233 13.73 -20.05 9.63
CA PHE A 233 13.27 -18.69 9.86
C PHE A 233 12.33 -18.26 8.73
N VAL A 234 11.05 -18.10 9.06
CA VAL A 234 10.01 -17.69 8.13
C VAL A 234 9.58 -16.25 8.43
N TYR A 235 9.73 -15.37 7.48
CA TYR A 235 9.31 -13.97 7.60
C TYR A 235 8.56 -13.51 6.35
N SER A 236 7.67 -12.57 6.56
CA SER A 236 6.86 -11.95 5.50
C SER A 236 7.42 -10.59 5.10
N TRP A 237 6.92 -10.05 3.98
CA TRP A 237 7.20 -8.67 3.60
C TRP A 237 6.77 -7.65 4.68
N ALA A 238 5.72 -7.98 5.44
CA ALA A 238 5.24 -7.14 6.54
C ALA A 238 6.23 -7.11 7.72
N ASP A 239 6.88 -8.24 8.01
CA ASP A 239 7.93 -8.31 9.05
C ASP A 239 9.16 -7.49 8.63
N THR A 240 9.57 -7.61 7.38
CA THR A 240 10.72 -6.87 6.83
C THR A 240 10.47 -5.36 6.80
N ASN A 241 9.22 -4.96 6.57
CA ASN A 241 8.79 -3.55 6.54
C ASN A 241 7.96 -3.19 7.78
N SER A 242 8.34 -3.69 8.95
CA SER A 242 7.59 -3.57 10.20
C SER A 242 7.30 -2.12 10.59
N SER A 243 8.22 -1.19 10.35
CA SER A 243 8.04 0.24 10.61
C SER A 243 6.91 0.82 9.75
N LEU A 244 6.89 0.51 8.46
CA LEU A 244 5.83 0.94 7.55
C LEU A 244 4.48 0.31 7.92
N PHE A 245 4.48 -0.99 8.21
CA PHE A 245 3.26 -1.70 8.60
C PHE A 245 2.69 -1.17 9.92
N SER A 246 3.57 -0.84 10.87
CA SER A 246 3.19 -0.19 12.12
C SER A 246 2.61 1.20 11.89
N ALA A 247 3.21 2.00 11.00
CA ALA A 247 2.70 3.32 10.62
C ALA A 247 1.28 3.22 10.01
N LEU A 248 1.06 2.27 9.10
CA LEU A 248 -0.27 2.02 8.50
C LEU A 248 -1.31 1.55 9.54
N LYS A 249 -0.88 0.83 10.57
CA LYS A 249 -1.75 0.42 11.67
C LYS A 249 -2.12 1.60 12.58
N VAL A 250 -1.14 2.45 12.89
CA VAL A 250 -1.37 3.69 13.68
C VAL A 250 -2.31 4.61 12.91
N GLU A 251 -2.08 4.82 11.61
CA GLU A 251 -2.93 5.62 10.73
C GLU A 251 -4.39 5.14 10.77
N ARG A 252 -4.63 3.81 10.65
CA ARG A 252 -5.98 3.24 10.77
C ARG A 252 -6.65 3.60 12.09
N ASN A 253 -5.92 3.51 13.21
CA ASN A 253 -6.44 3.82 14.53
C ASN A 253 -6.77 5.32 14.66
N VAL A 254 -5.92 6.19 14.15
CA VAL A 254 -6.14 7.65 14.11
C VAL A 254 -7.38 7.96 13.27
N MET A 255 -7.51 7.34 12.09
CA MET A 255 -8.69 7.51 11.24
C MET A 255 -9.97 7.06 11.95
N PHE A 256 -9.94 5.95 12.69
CA PHE A 256 -11.09 5.51 13.49
C PHE A 256 -11.50 6.53 14.55
N ILE A 257 -10.52 7.16 15.22
CA ILE A 257 -10.78 8.23 16.20
C ILE A 257 -11.41 9.46 15.53
N ILE A 258 -10.86 9.90 14.39
CA ILE A 258 -11.41 11.02 13.62
C ILE A 258 -12.84 10.74 13.18
N LEU A 259 -13.10 9.53 12.68
CA LEU A 259 -14.44 9.06 12.32
C LEU A 259 -15.42 9.15 13.48
N SER A 260 -15.00 8.66 14.64
CA SER A 260 -15.82 8.70 15.86
C SER A 260 -16.15 10.13 16.26
N LEU A 261 -15.18 11.05 16.14
CA LEU A 261 -15.38 12.47 16.43
C LEU A 261 -16.37 13.13 15.46
N ILE A 262 -16.29 12.83 14.16
CA ILE A 262 -17.22 13.34 13.14
C ILE A 262 -18.64 12.86 13.45
N ILE A 263 -18.83 11.59 13.84
CA ILE A 263 -20.13 11.03 14.22
C ILE A 263 -20.70 11.77 15.45
N ILE A 264 -19.85 12.05 16.44
CA ILE A 264 -20.26 12.80 17.64
C ILE A 264 -20.70 14.22 17.26
N VAL A 265 -19.95 14.92 16.43
CA VAL A 265 -20.32 16.27 15.94
C VAL A 265 -21.63 16.24 15.17
N ALA A 266 -21.83 15.25 14.29
CA ALA A 266 -23.09 15.06 13.58
C ALA A 266 -24.28 14.82 14.54
N ALA A 267 -24.08 14.01 15.58
CA ALA A 267 -25.10 13.79 16.60
C ALA A 267 -25.47 15.09 17.35
N PHE A 268 -24.49 15.91 17.73
CA PHE A 268 -24.75 17.20 18.35
C PHE A 268 -25.49 18.17 17.43
N ASN A 269 -25.19 18.18 16.14
CA ASN A 269 -25.91 18.98 15.16
C ASN A 269 -27.39 18.56 15.07
N ILE A 270 -27.69 17.26 15.09
CA ILE A 270 -29.08 16.75 15.10
C ILE A 270 -29.80 17.18 16.39
N ILE A 271 -29.16 16.97 17.55
CA ILE A 271 -29.74 17.31 18.86
C ILE A 271 -30.05 18.79 18.93
N SER A 272 -29.11 19.66 18.52
CA SER A 272 -29.25 21.10 18.51
C SER A 272 -30.39 21.54 17.59
N GLY A 273 -30.44 20.98 16.37
CA GLY A 273 -31.50 21.27 15.40
C GLY A 273 -32.89 20.87 15.91
N LEU A 274 -33.01 19.67 16.49
CA LEU A 274 -34.27 19.21 17.09
C LEU A 274 -34.69 20.03 18.31
N THR A 275 -33.75 20.41 19.18
CA THR A 275 -34.03 21.23 20.36
C THR A 275 -34.63 22.60 19.95
N ILE A 276 -34.03 23.22 18.96
CA ILE A 276 -34.52 24.51 18.44
C ILE A 276 -35.91 24.34 17.77
N LEU A 277 -36.07 23.25 17.00
CA LEU A 277 -37.34 22.90 16.38
C LEU A 277 -38.48 22.74 17.42
N VAL A 278 -38.21 21.97 18.49
CA VAL A 278 -39.17 21.77 19.59
C VAL A 278 -39.50 23.10 20.28
N LYS A 279 -38.47 23.92 20.58
CA LYS A 279 -38.67 25.24 21.23
C LYS A 279 -39.56 26.16 20.38
N ASN A 280 -39.38 26.18 19.08
CA ASN A 280 -40.16 27.01 18.19
C ASN A 280 -41.60 26.49 18.01
N LYS A 281 -41.85 25.20 18.21
CA LYS A 281 -43.17 24.56 18.12
C LYS A 281 -43.87 24.41 19.49
N THR A 282 -43.36 25.08 20.53
CA THR A 282 -43.90 24.96 21.92
C THR A 282 -45.39 25.32 21.97
N ARG A 283 -45.84 26.37 21.24
CA ARG A 283 -47.26 26.77 21.21
C ARG A 283 -48.13 25.69 20.53
N ASP A 284 -47.67 25.13 19.40
CA ASP A 284 -48.42 24.07 18.70
C ASP A 284 -48.49 22.79 19.59
N ILE A 285 -47.41 22.46 20.31
CA ILE A 285 -47.35 21.38 21.25
C ILE A 285 -48.33 21.61 22.42
N ALA A 286 -48.42 22.85 22.93
CA ALA A 286 -49.36 23.18 24.02
C ALA A 286 -50.84 22.98 23.59
N ILE A 287 -51.17 23.39 22.36
CA ILE A 287 -52.50 23.19 21.78
C ILE A 287 -52.78 21.68 21.65
N LEU A 288 -51.85 20.89 21.14
CA LEU A 288 -52.04 19.44 21.05
C LEU A 288 -52.25 18.77 22.40
N LYS A 289 -51.53 19.23 23.43
CA LYS A 289 -51.71 18.73 24.81
C LYS A 289 -53.06 19.12 25.38
N SER A 290 -53.58 20.34 25.12
CA SER A 290 -54.87 20.76 25.63
C SER A 290 -56.07 19.99 25.03
N ILE A 291 -55.92 19.43 23.84
CA ILE A 291 -56.90 18.50 23.23
C ILE A 291 -56.65 17.02 23.54
N GLY A 292 -55.74 16.71 24.50
CA GLY A 292 -55.54 15.37 25.04
C GLY A 292 -54.50 14.47 24.34
N VAL A 293 -53.65 15.02 23.45
CA VAL A 293 -52.58 14.22 22.80
C VAL A 293 -51.53 13.81 23.82
N LEU A 294 -51.19 12.49 23.85
CA LEU A 294 -50.23 11.90 24.78
C LEU A 294 -48.80 12.41 24.50
N ASN A 295 -48.03 12.66 25.55
CA ASN A 295 -46.63 13.05 25.44
C ASN A 295 -45.82 12.10 24.57
N LYS A 296 -46.06 10.78 24.64
CA LYS A 296 -45.41 9.72 23.85
C LYS A 296 -45.62 9.95 22.36
N SER A 297 -46.81 10.42 21.93
CA SER A 297 -47.08 10.67 20.52
C SER A 297 -46.30 11.91 20.03
N ILE A 298 -46.20 12.96 20.85
CA ILE A 298 -45.41 14.15 20.54
C ILE A 298 -43.95 13.81 20.39
N ILE A 299 -43.36 13.04 21.32
CA ILE A 299 -41.98 12.56 21.25
C ILE A 299 -41.73 11.76 19.96
N LYS A 300 -42.66 10.86 19.61
CA LYS A 300 -42.57 10.03 18.40
C LYS A 300 -42.54 10.88 17.11
N ILE A 301 -43.31 11.98 17.05
CA ILE A 301 -43.32 12.88 15.92
C ILE A 301 -41.94 13.52 15.75
N PHE A 302 -41.38 14.11 16.81
CA PHE A 302 -40.06 14.75 16.72
C PHE A 302 -38.91 13.76 16.47
N PHE A 303 -39.00 12.54 17.02
CA PHE A 303 -38.09 11.47 16.72
C PHE A 303 -38.12 11.08 15.23
N LEU A 304 -39.31 10.90 14.66
CA LEU A 304 -39.46 10.62 13.23
C LEU A 304 -38.89 11.76 12.36
N VAL A 305 -39.10 13.02 12.73
CA VAL A 305 -38.50 14.16 12.02
C VAL A 305 -36.97 14.09 12.05
N GLY A 306 -36.39 13.80 13.22
CA GLY A 306 -34.96 13.65 13.35
C GLY A 306 -34.38 12.49 12.51
N VAL A 307 -35.07 11.34 12.54
CA VAL A 307 -34.69 10.18 11.71
C VAL A 307 -34.78 10.52 10.22
N THR A 308 -35.84 11.20 9.78
CA THR A 308 -36.02 11.59 8.38
C THR A 308 -34.93 12.55 7.90
N ILE A 309 -34.59 13.57 8.71
CA ILE A 309 -33.50 14.51 8.38
C ILE A 309 -32.15 13.76 8.37
N GLY A 310 -31.88 12.95 9.39
CA GLY A 310 -30.64 12.22 9.50
C GLY A 310 -30.42 11.23 8.36
N THR A 311 -31.42 10.41 8.04
CA THR A 311 -31.34 9.42 6.97
C THR A 311 -31.21 10.07 5.59
N SER A 312 -32.01 11.12 5.30
CA SER A 312 -31.93 11.82 4.01
C SER A 312 -30.59 12.55 3.84
N ALA A 313 -30.08 13.20 4.89
CA ALA A 313 -28.76 13.84 4.86
C ALA A 313 -27.61 12.83 4.68
N THR A 314 -27.70 11.67 5.35
CA THR A 314 -26.71 10.59 5.21
C THR A 314 -26.73 10.02 3.80
N LEU A 315 -27.91 9.73 3.22
CA LEU A 315 -28.02 9.25 1.85
C LEU A 315 -27.45 10.25 0.85
N PHE A 316 -27.77 11.53 1.02
CA PHE A 316 -27.21 12.58 0.16
C PHE A 316 -25.69 12.71 0.32
N GLY A 317 -25.18 12.61 1.56
CA GLY A 317 -23.75 12.59 1.85
C GLY A 317 -23.02 11.42 1.21
N ILE A 318 -23.64 10.21 1.23
CA ILE A 318 -23.09 9.03 0.55
C ILE A 318 -23.01 9.28 -0.96
N ILE A 319 -24.08 9.76 -1.57
CA ILE A 319 -24.10 10.05 -3.03
C ILE A 319 -23.01 11.05 -3.38
N LEU A 320 -22.90 12.15 -2.64
CA LEU A 320 -21.85 13.16 -2.87
C LEU A 320 -20.44 12.58 -2.67
N GLY A 321 -20.23 11.87 -1.58
CA GLY A 321 -18.92 11.29 -1.24
C GLY A 321 -18.45 10.27 -2.28
N VAL A 322 -19.34 9.35 -2.67
CA VAL A 322 -19.03 8.34 -3.69
C VAL A 322 -18.78 8.99 -5.04
N THR A 323 -19.64 9.93 -5.46
CA THR A 323 -19.48 10.63 -6.74
C THR A 323 -18.14 11.37 -6.78
N PHE A 324 -17.81 12.13 -5.74
CA PHE A 324 -16.53 12.84 -5.67
C PHE A 324 -15.34 11.87 -5.68
N SER A 325 -15.42 10.76 -4.94
CA SER A 325 -14.37 9.74 -4.91
C SER A 325 -14.14 9.08 -6.27
N MET A 326 -15.19 8.86 -7.06
CA MET A 326 -15.07 8.33 -8.43
C MET A 326 -14.40 9.32 -9.39
N TYR A 327 -14.59 10.61 -9.18
CA TYR A 327 -14.02 11.67 -10.01
C TYR A 327 -12.78 12.34 -9.41
N VAL A 328 -12.21 11.78 -8.34
CA VAL A 328 -11.06 12.38 -7.63
C VAL A 328 -9.87 12.63 -8.56
N GLU A 329 -9.63 11.72 -9.50
CA GLU A 329 -8.54 11.88 -10.48
C GLU A 329 -8.77 13.06 -11.43
N ASN A 330 -10.00 13.27 -11.88
CA ASN A 330 -10.34 14.44 -12.72
C ASN A 330 -10.22 15.75 -11.93
N VAL A 331 -10.60 15.73 -10.65
CA VAL A 331 -10.43 16.87 -9.75
C VAL A 331 -8.95 17.16 -9.50
N ARG A 332 -8.12 16.11 -9.30
CA ARG A 332 -6.67 16.23 -9.17
C ARG A 332 -6.06 16.92 -10.40
N LYS A 333 -6.37 16.41 -11.61
CA LYS A 333 -5.90 17.01 -12.87
C LYS A 333 -6.31 18.46 -13.00
N PHE A 334 -7.57 18.76 -12.74
CA PHE A 334 -8.08 20.12 -12.80
C PHE A 334 -7.36 21.06 -11.82
N LEU A 335 -7.15 20.62 -10.57
CA LEU A 335 -6.41 21.41 -9.58
C LEU A 335 -4.93 21.60 -9.97
N SER A 336 -4.31 20.54 -10.49
CA SER A 336 -2.93 20.59 -10.98
C SER A 336 -2.77 21.61 -12.12
N ASP A 337 -3.72 21.62 -13.06
CA ASP A 337 -3.72 22.55 -14.19
C ASP A 337 -4.00 24.00 -13.78
N VAL A 338 -4.93 24.22 -12.83
CA VAL A 338 -5.30 25.57 -12.38
C VAL A 338 -4.24 26.20 -11.50
N PHE A 339 -3.64 25.42 -10.59
CA PHE A 339 -2.66 25.94 -9.64
C PHE A 339 -1.19 25.75 -10.07
N ASN A 340 -0.97 25.06 -11.20
CA ASN A 340 0.36 24.73 -11.71
C ASN A 340 1.27 24.04 -10.66
N ILE A 341 0.67 23.22 -9.81
CA ILE A 341 1.32 22.47 -8.72
C ILE A 341 1.13 20.98 -9.01
N SER A 342 2.21 20.22 -9.09
CA SER A 342 2.13 18.77 -9.05
C SER A 342 1.75 18.34 -7.63
N LEU A 343 0.45 18.14 -7.37
CA LEU A 343 -0.09 17.76 -6.05
C LEU A 343 0.38 16.38 -5.60
N PHE A 344 0.73 15.52 -6.55
CA PHE A 344 1.39 14.24 -6.31
C PHE A 344 2.39 14.02 -7.44
N PRO A 345 3.61 13.51 -7.17
CA PRO A 345 4.51 13.04 -8.21
C PRO A 345 3.79 12.00 -9.08
N GLU A 346 4.03 12.00 -10.38
CA GLU A 346 3.44 11.02 -11.32
C GLU A 346 3.88 9.57 -11.02
N GLU A 347 4.74 9.39 -10.03
CA GLU A 347 5.42 8.14 -9.68
C GLU A 347 4.87 7.42 -8.43
N ILE A 348 3.66 7.78 -7.97
CA ILE A 348 3.02 7.02 -6.87
C ILE A 348 1.85 6.22 -7.41
#